data_d64132222b3875621707d88719df8598
#
_entry.id   d64132222b3875621707d88719df8598
#
_cell.length_a   1.000
_cell.length_b   1.000
_cell.length_c   1.000
_cell.angle_alpha   90.00
_cell.angle_beta   90.00
_cell.angle_gamma   90.00
#
_symmetry.space_group_name_H-M   'P 1'
#
loop_
_entity.id
_entity.type
_entity.pdbx_description
1 polymer ?
#
loop_
_entity_poly.entity_id
_entity_poly.type
_entity_poly.pdbx_seq_one_letter_code
_entity_poly.pdbx_strand_id
1 'polypeptide(L)'
;VRTVLITGSAGFIGYHLAQALLDDGFRVVGYDGLTDYYEVALKERRHQMLLQNPNFTCKVGMLEDFEALHEFAHEHKPDVIVHLA
;
A
#
# COMPACT_ATOMS: atom_id res chain seq x y z
N VAL A 1 3.37 -1.59 17.88
CA VAL A 1 2.64 -1.10 16.69
C VAL A 1 2.54 -2.23 15.68
N ARG A 2 1.34 -2.51 15.25
CA ARG A 2 1.11 -3.55 14.23
C ARG A 2 1.36 -2.99 12.84
N THR A 3 1.90 -3.82 11.97
CA THR A 3 2.17 -3.48 10.58
C THR A 3 1.21 -4.24 9.68
N VAL A 4 0.53 -3.52 8.79
CA VAL A 4 -0.40 -4.08 7.82
C VAL A 4 0.13 -3.82 6.42
N LEU A 5 0.30 -4.88 5.63
CA LEU A 5 0.65 -4.75 4.22
C LEU A 5 -0.63 -4.76 3.40
N ILE A 6 -0.80 -3.76 2.55
CA ILE A 6 -1.95 -3.65 1.66
C ILE A 6 -1.47 -3.68 0.21
N THR A 7 -1.87 -4.68 -0.55
CA THR A 7 -1.68 -4.66 -2.00
C THR A 7 -2.87 -3.91 -2.60
N GLY A 8 -2.61 -3.03 -3.56
CA GLY A 8 -3.63 -2.16 -4.11
C GLY A 8 -3.92 -0.94 -3.25
N SER A 9 -2.92 -0.45 -2.53
CA SER A 9 -3.07 0.66 -1.57
C SER A 9 -3.48 1.98 -2.21
N ALA A 10 -3.21 2.17 -3.51
CA ALA A 10 -3.61 3.37 -4.23
C ALA A 10 -4.99 3.25 -4.88
N GLY A 11 -5.61 2.06 -4.85
CA GLY A 11 -6.99 1.88 -5.30
C GLY A 11 -7.97 2.50 -4.33
N PHE A 12 -9.26 2.56 -4.72
CA PHE A 12 -10.27 3.24 -3.91
C PHE A 12 -10.40 2.61 -2.51
N ILE A 13 -10.63 1.31 -2.46
CA ILE A 13 -10.81 0.61 -1.18
C ILE A 13 -9.51 0.59 -0.38
N GLY A 14 -8.40 0.30 -1.04
CA GLY A 14 -7.09 0.23 -0.38
C GLY A 14 -6.67 1.55 0.23
N TYR A 15 -6.91 2.65 -0.47
CA TYR A 15 -6.59 3.98 0.01
C TYR A 15 -7.38 4.32 1.29
N HIS A 16 -8.69 4.09 1.28
CA HIS A 16 -9.52 4.39 2.44
C HIS A 16 -9.18 3.48 3.62
N LEU A 17 -8.90 2.21 3.36
CA LEU A 17 -8.48 1.28 4.40
C LEU A 17 -7.14 1.73 5.01
N ALA A 18 -6.19 2.11 4.16
CA ALA A 18 -4.88 2.58 4.63
C ALA A 18 -5.04 3.81 5.53
N GLN A 19 -5.86 4.78 5.12
CA GLN A 19 -6.10 5.96 5.94
C GLN A 19 -6.70 5.61 7.30
N ALA A 20 -7.70 4.73 7.30
CA ALA A 20 -8.37 4.32 8.54
C ALA A 20 -7.38 3.64 9.50
N LEU A 21 -6.52 2.77 8.96
CA LEU A 21 -5.53 2.09 9.77
C LEU A 21 -4.46 3.04 10.30
N LEU A 22 -4.02 3.98 9.48
CA LEU A 22 -3.05 5.00 9.91
C LEU A 22 -3.63 5.88 11.02
N ASP A 23 -4.90 6.25 10.90
CA ASP A 23 -5.59 7.04 11.93
C ASP A 23 -5.70 6.27 13.24
N ASP A 24 -5.78 4.95 13.17
CA ASP A 24 -5.83 4.08 14.35
C ASP A 24 -4.46 3.76 14.94
N GLY A 25 -3.39 4.31 14.38
CA GLY A 25 -2.04 4.13 14.89
C GLY A 25 -1.30 2.92 14.34
N PHE A 26 -1.83 2.26 13.33
CA PHE A 26 -1.13 1.16 12.67
C PHE A 26 -0.04 1.70 11.75
N ARG A 27 0.98 0.88 11.55
CA ARG A 27 1.94 1.11 10.49
C ARG A 27 1.41 0.43 9.23
N VAL A 28 1.37 1.15 8.12
CA VAL A 28 0.85 0.62 6.87
C VAL A 28 1.95 0.59 5.82
N VAL A 29 2.07 -0.56 5.17
CA VAL A 29 3.02 -0.78 4.07
C VAL A 29 2.19 -1.07 2.83
N GLY A 30 2.28 -0.21 1.83
CA GLY A 30 1.51 -0.35 0.61
C GLY A 30 2.31 -0.93 -0.55
N TYR A 31 1.66 -1.69 -1.41
CA TYR A 31 2.24 -2.19 -2.64
C TYR A 31 1.22 -2.03 -3.76
N ASP A 32 1.55 -1.23 -4.77
CA ASP A 32 0.62 -0.95 -5.86
C ASP A 32 1.39 -0.74 -7.16
N GLY A 33 0.85 -1.26 -8.25
CA GLY A 33 1.46 -1.14 -9.57
C GLY A 33 1.24 0.20 -10.24
N LEU A 34 0.22 0.93 -9.84
CA LEU A 34 -0.17 2.20 -10.46
C LEU A 34 -0.38 2.08 -11.97
N THR A 35 -0.92 0.95 -12.41
CA THR A 35 -1.01 0.61 -13.83
C THR A 35 -2.40 0.70 -14.43
N ASP A 36 -3.38 1.18 -13.72
CA ASP A 36 -4.73 1.34 -14.23
C ASP A 36 -4.79 2.53 -15.18
N TYR A 37 -5.12 2.27 -16.45
CA TYR A 37 -5.11 3.29 -17.48
C TYR A 37 -6.00 4.49 -17.20
N TYR A 38 -7.12 4.27 -16.55
CA TYR A 38 -8.10 5.33 -16.33
C TYR A 38 -7.87 6.12 -15.06
N GLU A 39 -7.14 5.56 -14.13
CA GLU A 39 -7.02 6.11 -12.80
C GLU A 39 -5.60 6.35 -12.33
N VAL A 40 -4.63 6.33 -13.24
CA VAL A 40 -3.22 6.49 -12.84
C VAL A 40 -3.00 7.80 -12.09
N ALA A 41 -3.49 8.91 -12.61
CA ALA A 41 -3.34 10.21 -11.95
C ALA A 41 -4.02 10.25 -10.57
N LEU A 42 -5.20 9.63 -10.46
CA LEU A 42 -5.92 9.56 -9.21
C LEU A 42 -5.20 8.66 -8.20
N LYS A 43 -4.66 7.54 -8.65
CA LYS A 43 -3.88 6.64 -7.81
C LYS A 43 -2.60 7.32 -7.32
N GLU A 44 -1.91 8.05 -8.18
CA GLU A 44 -0.73 8.81 -7.78
C GLU A 44 -1.07 9.85 -6.72
N ARG A 45 -2.20 10.54 -6.87
CA ARG A 45 -2.65 11.53 -5.90
C ARG A 45 -2.94 10.90 -4.54
N ARG A 46 -3.65 9.77 -4.54
CA ARG A 46 -3.94 9.02 -3.31
C ARG A 46 -2.65 8.58 -2.64
N HIS A 47 -1.71 8.09 -3.43
CA HIS A 47 -0.41 7.66 -2.96
C HIS A 47 0.35 8.81 -2.29
N GLN A 48 0.38 9.97 -2.94
CA GLN A 48 1.01 11.17 -2.39
C GLN A 48 0.39 11.57 -1.06
N MET A 49 -0.92 11.48 -0.95
CA MET A 49 -1.62 11.81 0.29
C MET A 49 -1.26 10.85 1.42
N LEU A 50 -1.16 9.56 1.13
CA LEU A 50 -0.76 8.56 2.12
C LEU A 50 0.70 8.76 2.55
N LEU A 51 1.57 9.13 1.63
CA LEU A 51 2.99 9.33 1.92
C LEU A 51 3.25 10.51 2.86
N GLN A 52 2.28 11.38 3.07
CA GLN A 52 2.42 12.45 4.06
C GLN A 52 2.40 11.92 5.50
N ASN A 53 1.90 10.71 5.70
CA ASN A 53 1.88 10.11 7.03
C ASN A 53 3.20 9.35 7.26
N PRO A 54 3.94 9.64 8.34
CA PRO A 54 5.23 8.98 8.60
C PRO A 54 5.12 7.49 8.85
N ASN A 55 3.94 6.98 9.15
CA ASN A 55 3.72 5.54 9.37
C ASN A 55 3.34 4.79 8.09
N PHE A 56 3.30 5.47 6.96
CA PHE A 56 3.04 4.85 5.68
C PHE A 56 4.31 4.72 4.86
N THR A 57 4.56 3.51 4.37
CA THR A 57 5.65 3.20 3.45
C THR A 57 5.05 2.50 2.25
N CYS A 58 5.55 2.76 1.08
CA CYS A 58 5.01 2.16 -0.12
C CYS A 58 6.10 1.76 -1.11
N LYS A 59 5.80 0.71 -1.87
CA LYS A 59 6.61 0.34 -3.03
C LYS A 59 5.70 0.24 -4.24
N VAL A 60 6.13 0.84 -5.35
CA VAL A 60 5.47 0.68 -6.63
C VAL A 60 6.06 -0.55 -7.31
N GLY A 61 5.21 -1.52 -7.62
CA GLY A 61 5.64 -2.74 -8.28
C GLY A 61 4.44 -3.52 -8.78
N MET A 62 4.70 -4.43 -9.70
CA MET A 62 3.66 -5.27 -10.29
C MET A 62 3.43 -6.51 -9.44
N LEU A 63 2.19 -6.96 -9.35
CA LEU A 63 1.88 -8.20 -8.62
C LEU A 63 2.51 -9.43 -9.26
N GLU A 64 2.75 -9.40 -10.57
CA GLU A 64 3.43 -10.48 -11.28
C GLU A 64 4.89 -10.62 -10.85
N ASP A 65 5.47 -9.59 -10.29
CA ASP A 65 6.82 -9.64 -9.78
C ASP A 65 6.80 -10.20 -8.34
N PHE A 66 6.69 -11.51 -8.26
CA PHE A 66 6.59 -12.19 -6.97
C PHE A 66 7.84 -12.01 -6.12
N GLU A 67 9.00 -11.92 -6.73
CA GLU A 67 10.25 -11.74 -5.99
C GLU A 67 10.27 -10.39 -5.29
N ALA A 68 9.90 -9.33 -5.99
CA ALA A 68 9.87 -7.99 -5.41
C ALA A 68 8.84 -7.89 -4.28
N LEU A 69 7.65 -8.46 -4.49
CA LEU A 69 6.60 -8.47 -3.47
C LEU A 69 7.04 -9.27 -2.24
N HIS A 70 7.65 -10.43 -2.46
CA HIS A 70 8.12 -11.30 -1.39
C HIS A 70 9.22 -10.60 -0.57
N GLU A 71 10.18 -9.98 -1.22
CA GLU A 71 11.25 -9.24 -0.54
C GLU A 71 10.70 -8.08 0.27
N PHE A 72 9.74 -7.35 -0.30
CA PHE A 72 9.13 -6.22 0.37
C PHE A 72 8.38 -6.66 1.62
N ALA A 73 7.59 -7.73 1.52
CA ALA A 73 6.88 -8.30 2.66
C ALA A 73 7.87 -8.81 3.71
N HIS A 74 8.91 -9.49 3.27
CA HIS A 74 9.92 -10.02 4.20
C HIS A 74 10.66 -8.90 4.94
N GLU A 75 10.97 -7.83 4.24
CA GLU A 75 11.66 -6.67 4.83
C GLU A 75 10.83 -5.99 5.93
N HIS A 76 9.53 -5.83 5.68
CA HIS A 76 8.65 -5.11 6.61
C HIS A 76 7.95 -5.99 7.64
N LYS A 77 7.96 -7.30 7.44
CA LYS A 77 7.40 -8.29 8.38
C LYS A 77 6.00 -7.92 8.86
N PRO A 78 5.04 -7.78 7.94
CA PRO A 78 3.69 -7.37 8.34
C PRO A 78 3.01 -8.43 9.21
N ASP A 79 2.19 -7.97 10.15
CA ASP A 79 1.37 -8.84 10.98
C ASP A 79 0.15 -9.33 10.21
N VAL A 80 -0.34 -8.52 9.27
CA VAL A 80 -1.52 -8.82 8.46
C VAL A 80 -1.26 -8.39 7.02
N ILE A 81 -1.73 -9.17 6.07
CA ILE A 81 -1.68 -8.84 4.64
C ILE A 81 -3.10 -8.74 4.13
N VAL A 82 -3.43 -7.60 3.52
CA VAL A 82 -4.72 -7.37 2.87
C VAL A 82 -4.47 -7.25 1.37
N HIS A 83 -5.01 -8.18 0.61
CA HIS A 83 -4.79 -8.26 -0.83
C HIS A 83 -6.02 -7.73 -1.57
N LEU A 84 -5.91 -6.51 -2.10
CA LEU A 84 -6.99 -5.82 -2.80
C LEU A 84 -6.69 -5.54 -4.28
N ALA A 85 -5.51 -5.89 -4.72
CA ALA A 85 -5.12 -5.67 -6.11
C ALA A 85 -5.63 -6.77 -7.04
#